data_457911117e73dabb0026d9d7e095af2d
#
_entry.id   457911117e73dabb0026d9d7e095af2d
#
_cell.length_a   1.000
_cell.length_b   1.000
_cell.length_c   1.000
_cell.angle_alpha   90.00
_cell.angle_beta   90.00
_cell.angle_gamma   90.00
#
_symmetry.space_group_name_H-M   'P 1'
#
loop_
_entity.id
_entity.type
_entity.pdbx_description
1 polymer ?
#
loop_
_entity_poly.entity_id
_entity_poly.type
_entity_poly.pdbx_seq_one_letter_code
_entity_poly.pdbx_strand_id
1 'polypeptide(L)'
;MRLEEATVLVVDDELDLREIFSGWLGRKGCKVLTAANGADALKLIETEKIDVLVSDIRMPIMGGVELVRTIYERGLMIPCIIFVSGFGDVEPREMYGLGVELLMEKPLSRKDLLHALEDSLMSRDSLWLAPSTEPMSQSLTVEMESLEDAIETCQFQLGRGGCCFMAKHLLAIDKTIDLSIEFAKEARTLRVQGKVRWQSMDGGHTGVSFGYLDPGCRDWVIAAIGAGSCRSFIPQCRTCS
;
A
#
# COMPACT_ATOMS: atom_id res chain seq x y z
N MET A 1 4.60 12.70 -10.21
CA MET A 1 5.41 13.76 -9.54
C MET A 1 6.81 13.20 -9.38
N ARG A 2 7.84 14.03 -9.57
CA ARG A 2 9.23 13.59 -9.35
C ARG A 2 9.58 13.71 -7.86
N LEU A 3 10.50 12.87 -7.40
CA LEU A 3 10.90 12.83 -5.99
C LEU A 3 11.46 14.17 -5.49
N GLU A 4 12.21 14.90 -6.34
CA GLU A 4 12.75 16.22 -6.03
C GLU A 4 11.70 17.33 -5.87
N GLU A 5 10.46 17.08 -6.29
CA GLU A 5 9.33 18.02 -6.18
C GLU A 5 8.49 17.70 -4.92
N ALA A 6 8.75 16.57 -4.26
CA ALA A 6 7.95 16.06 -3.17
C ALA A 6 8.31 16.67 -1.82
N THR A 7 7.31 16.88 -0.99
CA THR A 7 7.47 17.13 0.45
C THR A 7 7.31 15.81 1.20
N VAL A 8 8.40 15.35 1.82
CA VAL A 8 8.44 14.11 2.59
C VAL A 8 8.52 14.44 4.07
N LEU A 9 7.58 13.88 4.86
CA LEU A 9 7.62 13.96 6.32
C LEU A 9 8.19 12.65 6.87
N VAL A 10 9.32 12.75 7.56
CA VAL A 10 9.99 11.64 8.26
C VAL A 10 9.66 11.70 9.74
N VAL A 11 9.06 10.63 10.26
CA VAL A 11 8.64 10.53 11.68
C VAL A 11 9.26 9.30 12.31
N ASP A 12 10.13 9.51 13.28
CA ASP A 12 10.82 8.47 14.03
C ASP A 12 11.25 9.06 15.37
N ASP A 13 11.19 8.33 16.47
CA ASP A 13 11.63 8.85 17.77
C ASP A 13 13.16 8.84 17.92
N GLU A 14 13.86 8.03 17.13
CA GLU A 14 15.32 7.99 17.07
C GLU A 14 15.88 9.16 16.23
N LEU A 15 16.58 10.10 16.87
CA LEU A 15 17.15 11.27 16.20
C LEU A 15 18.08 10.88 15.05
N ASP A 16 18.95 9.89 15.28
CA ASP A 16 19.94 9.46 14.31
C ASP A 16 19.29 8.92 13.02
N LEU A 17 18.18 8.16 13.14
CA LEU A 17 17.44 7.66 11.99
C LEU A 17 16.76 8.80 11.23
N ARG A 18 16.17 9.77 11.93
CA ARG A 18 15.60 10.96 11.28
C ARG A 18 16.65 11.74 10.48
N GLU A 19 17.86 11.92 11.05
CA GLU A 19 18.96 12.62 10.37
C GLU A 19 19.47 11.84 9.16
N ILE A 20 19.62 10.51 9.27
CA ILE A 20 20.03 9.63 8.18
C ILE A 20 19.04 9.71 7.02
N PHE A 21 17.76 9.51 7.28
CA PHE A 21 16.72 9.55 6.25
C PHE A 21 16.60 10.94 5.63
N SER A 22 16.61 11.99 6.45
CA SER A 22 16.60 13.37 5.96
C SER A 22 17.81 13.69 5.08
N GLY A 23 18.98 13.20 5.47
CA GLY A 23 20.20 13.35 4.67
C GLY A 23 20.15 12.60 3.33
N TRP A 24 19.55 11.41 3.29
CA TRP A 24 19.35 10.67 2.04
C TRP A 24 18.40 11.36 1.07
N LEU A 25 17.29 11.87 1.59
CA LEU A 25 16.22 12.53 0.84
C LEU A 25 16.62 13.94 0.39
N GLY A 26 17.26 14.70 1.27
CA GLY A 26 17.74 16.05 0.95
C GLY A 26 18.77 16.05 -0.20
N ARG A 27 19.63 15.02 -0.28
CA ARG A 27 20.55 14.85 -1.41
C ARG A 27 19.86 14.55 -2.75
N LYS A 28 18.59 14.13 -2.71
CA LYS A 28 17.74 13.95 -3.90
C LYS A 28 16.94 15.20 -4.26
N GLY A 29 17.05 16.25 -3.47
CA GLY A 29 16.33 17.51 -3.68
C GLY A 29 14.94 17.62 -3.06
N CYS A 30 14.50 16.61 -2.29
CA CYS A 30 13.21 16.65 -1.62
C CYS A 30 13.14 17.77 -0.57
N LYS A 31 11.97 18.38 -0.39
CA LYS A 31 11.66 19.13 0.83
C LYS A 31 11.39 18.11 1.95
N VAL A 32 12.25 18.08 2.97
CA VAL A 32 12.12 17.14 4.09
C VAL A 32 11.68 17.88 5.35
N LEU A 33 10.62 17.39 5.96
CA LEU A 33 10.17 17.78 7.29
C LEU A 33 10.37 16.60 8.23
N THR A 34 10.58 16.86 9.51
CA THR A 34 10.81 15.80 10.49
C THR A 34 9.96 16.00 11.74
N ALA A 35 9.57 14.91 12.38
CA ALA A 35 8.90 14.90 13.67
C ALA A 35 9.41 13.74 14.53
N ALA A 36 9.40 13.91 15.85
CA ALA A 36 9.89 12.91 16.79
C ALA A 36 8.79 11.94 17.28
N ASN A 37 7.54 12.19 16.91
CA ASN A 37 6.36 11.38 17.27
C ASN A 37 5.18 11.77 16.39
N GLY A 38 4.11 10.98 16.43
CA GLY A 38 2.90 11.22 15.65
C GLY A 38 2.17 12.52 15.98
N ALA A 39 2.21 12.99 17.23
CA ALA A 39 1.53 14.22 17.62
C ALA A 39 2.19 15.48 17.00
N ASP A 40 3.51 15.49 16.90
CA ASP A 40 4.23 16.57 16.23
C ASP A 40 4.10 16.45 14.70
N ALA A 41 4.09 15.23 14.17
CA ALA A 41 3.80 14.98 12.76
C ALA A 41 2.41 15.48 12.36
N LEU A 42 1.40 15.27 13.19
CA LEU A 42 0.03 15.71 12.94
C LEU A 42 -0.06 17.24 12.78
N LYS A 43 0.64 18.01 13.62
CA LYS A 43 0.71 19.48 13.53
C LYS A 43 1.29 19.92 12.17
N LEU A 44 2.31 19.21 11.67
CA LEU A 44 2.88 19.51 10.36
C LEU A 44 1.91 19.17 9.24
N ILE A 45 1.19 18.05 9.32
CA ILE A 45 0.19 17.64 8.31
C ILE A 45 -0.99 18.61 8.27
N GLU A 46 -1.34 19.25 9.38
CA GLU A 46 -2.40 20.28 9.44
C GLU A 46 -2.02 21.58 8.74
N THR A 47 -0.74 21.91 8.65
CA THR A 47 -0.25 23.21 8.18
C THR A 47 0.52 23.13 6.86
N GLU A 48 1.07 21.98 6.52
CA GLU A 48 1.90 21.76 5.35
C GLU A 48 1.27 20.72 4.42
N LYS A 49 1.45 20.89 3.12
CA LYS A 49 1.11 19.83 2.17
C LYS A 49 2.20 18.77 2.18
N ILE A 50 1.88 17.60 2.69
CA ILE A 50 2.76 16.43 2.71
C ILE A 50 2.37 15.50 1.57
N ASP A 51 3.34 15.14 0.74
CA ASP A 51 3.11 14.21 -0.37
C ASP A 51 3.39 12.76 0.07
N VAL A 52 4.40 12.55 0.93
CA VAL A 52 4.74 11.22 1.48
C VAL A 52 5.02 11.32 2.98
N LEU A 53 4.43 10.39 3.74
CA LEU A 53 4.71 10.15 5.15
C LEU A 53 5.55 8.87 5.26
N VAL A 54 6.78 9.00 5.74
CA VAL A 54 7.65 7.89 6.15
C VAL A 54 7.69 7.87 7.67
N SER A 55 7.09 6.87 8.29
CA SER A 55 6.92 6.86 9.75
C SER A 55 7.34 5.55 10.37
N ASP A 56 8.01 5.62 11.52
CA ASP A 56 8.05 4.48 12.43
C ASP A 56 6.64 4.19 12.93
N ILE A 57 6.40 2.94 13.29
CA ILE A 57 5.13 2.47 13.85
C ILE A 57 5.07 2.70 15.35
N ARG A 58 6.17 2.40 16.05
CA ARG A 58 6.23 2.45 17.51
C ARG A 58 7.01 3.67 17.97
N MET A 59 6.30 4.67 18.41
CA MET A 59 6.86 5.90 18.94
C MET A 59 6.12 6.30 20.24
N PRO A 60 6.78 7.02 21.17
CA PRO A 60 6.14 7.57 22.35
C PRO A 60 5.10 8.63 21.96
N ILE A 61 4.16 8.93 22.86
CA ILE A 61 3.11 9.95 22.75
C ILE A 61 2.03 9.55 21.73
N MET A 62 2.39 9.33 20.47
CA MET A 62 1.51 8.91 19.41
C MET A 62 2.33 8.10 18.39
N GLY A 63 1.95 6.84 18.18
CA GLY A 63 2.58 5.96 17.21
C GLY A 63 2.08 6.19 15.78
N GLY A 64 2.76 5.59 14.80
CA GLY A 64 2.42 5.77 13.39
C GLY A 64 1.01 5.31 13.03
N VAL A 65 0.53 4.20 13.60
CA VAL A 65 -0.84 3.69 13.36
C VAL A 65 -1.89 4.67 13.88
N GLU A 66 -1.70 5.21 15.09
CA GLU A 66 -2.61 6.19 15.68
C GLU A 66 -2.60 7.50 14.89
N LEU A 67 -1.43 7.95 14.42
CA LEU A 67 -1.28 9.10 13.54
C LEU A 67 -2.14 8.93 12.28
N VAL A 68 -2.02 7.81 11.57
CA VAL A 68 -2.77 7.55 10.34
C VAL A 68 -4.28 7.50 10.60
N ARG A 69 -4.72 6.87 11.69
CA ARG A 69 -6.14 6.88 12.08
C ARG A 69 -6.65 8.30 12.32
N THR A 70 -5.87 9.11 13.05
CA THR A 70 -6.23 10.50 13.34
C THR A 70 -6.30 11.37 12.08
N ILE A 71 -5.40 11.16 11.09
CA ILE A 71 -5.47 11.82 9.78
C ILE A 71 -6.82 11.55 9.11
N TYR A 72 -7.26 10.29 9.11
CA TYR A 72 -8.55 9.90 8.53
C TYR A 72 -9.75 10.46 9.30
N GLU A 73 -9.72 10.40 10.64
CA GLU A 73 -10.81 10.88 11.50
C GLU A 73 -11.03 12.39 11.37
N ARG A 74 -9.94 13.14 11.19
CA ARG A 74 -10.00 14.59 10.99
C ARG A 74 -10.27 15.02 9.54
N GLY A 75 -10.36 14.07 8.61
CA GLY A 75 -10.59 14.36 7.20
C GLY A 75 -9.46 15.16 6.53
N LEU A 76 -8.22 15.02 7.04
CA LEU A 76 -7.06 15.69 6.48
C LEU A 76 -6.64 15.08 5.14
N MET A 77 -5.85 15.83 4.36
CA MET A 77 -5.28 15.31 3.13
C MET A 77 -4.36 14.12 3.44
N ILE A 78 -4.60 13.01 2.77
CA ILE A 78 -3.89 11.76 3.02
C ILE A 78 -2.66 11.72 2.12
N PRO A 79 -1.43 11.73 2.69
CA PRO A 79 -0.21 11.49 1.93
C PRO A 79 -0.12 10.02 1.52
N CYS A 80 0.82 9.68 0.63
CA CYS A 80 1.30 8.32 0.50
C CYS A 80 1.94 7.88 1.83
N ILE A 81 1.59 6.73 2.37
CA ILE A 81 2.02 6.28 3.71
C ILE A 81 2.96 5.09 3.56
N ILE A 82 4.19 5.26 4.04
CA ILE A 82 5.21 4.23 4.14
C ILE A 82 5.56 4.05 5.61
N PHE A 83 5.38 2.83 6.14
CA PHE A 83 5.86 2.51 7.47
C PHE A 83 7.22 1.82 7.42
N VAL A 84 8.08 2.20 8.35
CA VAL A 84 9.38 1.58 8.59
C VAL A 84 9.37 1.03 10.00
N SER A 85 9.52 -0.28 10.18
CA SER A 85 9.36 -0.90 11.51
C SER A 85 10.40 -1.98 11.81
N GLY A 86 10.54 -2.34 13.07
CA GLY A 86 11.25 -3.55 13.49
C GLY A 86 10.50 -4.82 13.09
N PHE A 87 11.21 -5.95 13.13
CA PHE A 87 10.65 -7.24 12.77
C PHE A 87 9.46 -7.65 13.69
N GLY A 88 8.35 -8.05 13.07
CA GLY A 88 7.18 -8.59 13.77
C GLY A 88 6.32 -7.57 14.52
N ASP A 89 6.48 -6.29 14.25
CA ASP A 89 5.77 -5.22 14.98
C ASP A 89 4.27 -5.15 14.71
N VAL A 90 3.84 -5.57 13.52
CA VAL A 90 2.44 -5.41 13.08
C VAL A 90 2.02 -6.49 12.08
N GLU A 91 0.72 -6.71 12.01
CA GLU A 91 0.11 -7.53 10.98
C GLU A 91 -0.01 -6.77 9.65
N PRO A 92 0.67 -7.20 8.58
CA PRO A 92 0.65 -6.50 7.28
C PRO A 92 -0.77 -6.26 6.74
N ARG A 93 -1.67 -7.23 6.94
CA ARG A 93 -3.08 -7.12 6.55
C ARG A 93 -3.75 -5.88 7.12
N GLU A 94 -3.54 -5.60 8.41
CA GLU A 94 -4.14 -4.44 9.06
C GLU A 94 -3.59 -3.13 8.51
N MET A 95 -2.28 -3.07 8.27
CA MET A 95 -1.62 -1.87 7.77
C MET A 95 -2.05 -1.52 6.36
N TYR A 96 -2.06 -2.49 5.45
CA TYR A 96 -2.58 -2.27 4.09
C TYR A 96 -4.07 -1.92 4.09
N GLY A 97 -4.85 -2.51 4.99
CA GLY A 97 -6.25 -2.17 5.20
C GLY A 97 -6.47 -0.75 5.74
N LEU A 98 -5.54 -0.25 6.54
CA LEU A 98 -5.52 1.13 7.03
C LEU A 98 -5.14 2.15 5.94
N GLY A 99 -4.58 1.70 4.82
CA GLY A 99 -4.19 2.55 3.70
C GLY A 99 -2.69 2.81 3.59
N VAL A 100 -1.88 2.09 4.37
CA VAL A 100 -0.42 2.08 4.24
C VAL A 100 -0.07 1.44 2.89
N GLU A 101 0.77 2.10 2.11
CA GLU A 101 1.14 1.65 0.76
C GLU A 101 2.31 0.68 0.78
N LEU A 102 3.21 0.86 1.74
CA LEU A 102 4.38 0.00 1.87
C LEU A 102 4.78 -0.16 3.33
N LEU A 103 5.15 -1.39 3.68
CA LEU A 103 5.83 -1.74 4.93
C LEU A 103 7.28 -2.08 4.61
N MET A 104 8.21 -1.46 5.30
CA MET A 104 9.65 -1.70 5.15
C MET A 104 10.23 -2.11 6.50
N GLU A 105 11.11 -3.08 6.50
CA GLU A 105 11.76 -3.56 7.73
C GLU A 105 13.09 -2.87 7.98
N LYS A 106 13.36 -2.55 9.24
CA LYS A 106 14.68 -2.09 9.70
C LYS A 106 15.63 -3.32 9.84
N PRO A 107 16.90 -3.25 9.40
CA PRO A 107 17.59 -2.08 8.87
C PRO A 107 17.30 -1.79 7.40
N LEU A 108 17.03 -0.53 7.08
CA LEU A 108 16.65 -0.07 5.76
C LEU A 108 17.85 0.49 5.00
N SER A 109 18.04 0.08 3.73
CA SER A 109 19.05 0.67 2.90
C SER A 109 18.57 1.98 2.24
N ARG A 110 19.52 2.89 1.96
CA ARG A 110 19.21 4.11 1.19
C ARG A 110 18.57 3.81 -0.15
N LYS A 111 19.04 2.77 -0.85
CA LYS A 111 18.55 2.39 -2.17
C LYS A 111 17.07 1.98 -2.10
N ASP A 112 16.73 1.15 -1.12
CA ASP A 112 15.37 0.62 -0.97
C ASP A 112 14.38 1.74 -0.62
N LEU A 113 14.75 2.66 0.30
CA LEU A 113 13.90 3.80 0.64
C LEU A 113 13.65 4.71 -0.57
N LEU A 114 14.70 5.08 -1.31
CA LEU A 114 14.56 5.95 -2.46
C LEU A 114 13.72 5.31 -3.57
N HIS A 115 13.92 4.03 -3.84
CA HIS A 115 13.14 3.28 -4.83
C HIS A 115 11.66 3.20 -4.42
N ALA A 116 11.38 2.89 -3.16
CA ALA A 116 10.02 2.87 -2.62
C ALA A 116 9.31 4.21 -2.77
N LEU A 117 10.00 5.32 -2.52
CA LEU A 117 9.45 6.67 -2.67
C LEU A 117 9.21 7.04 -4.13
N GLU A 118 10.16 6.71 -5.02
CA GLU A 118 10.03 6.95 -6.47
C GLU A 118 8.80 6.19 -7.02
N ASP A 119 8.62 4.93 -6.65
CA ASP A 119 7.47 4.11 -7.03
C ASP A 119 6.15 4.68 -6.50
N SER A 120 6.12 5.09 -5.23
CA SER A 120 4.92 5.61 -4.59
C SER A 120 4.47 6.98 -5.14
N LEU A 121 5.39 7.74 -5.71
CA LEU A 121 5.12 9.04 -6.34
C LEU A 121 4.76 8.95 -7.83
N MET A 122 4.78 7.76 -8.42
CA MET A 122 4.38 7.58 -9.81
C MET A 122 2.95 8.07 -10.05
N SER A 123 2.72 8.69 -11.19
CA SER A 123 1.37 9.08 -11.58
C SER A 123 0.50 7.87 -11.85
N ARG A 124 -0.81 7.97 -11.60
CA ARG A 124 -1.77 6.91 -11.95
C ARG A 124 -1.67 6.45 -13.39
N ASP A 125 -1.35 7.38 -14.31
CA ASP A 125 -1.18 7.09 -15.73
C ASP A 125 0.07 6.24 -16.02
N SER A 126 1.04 6.24 -15.10
CA SER A 126 2.29 5.47 -15.20
C SER A 126 2.30 4.20 -14.34
N LEU A 127 1.28 4.02 -13.48
CA LEU A 127 1.19 2.84 -12.64
C LEU A 127 0.83 1.59 -13.45
N TRP A 128 1.43 0.47 -13.07
CA TRP A 128 1.09 -0.89 -13.54
C TRP A 128 1.23 -1.10 -15.06
N LEU A 129 2.10 -0.32 -15.74
CA LEU A 129 2.29 -0.42 -17.19
C LEU A 129 3.33 -1.46 -17.63
N ALA A 130 4.32 -1.72 -16.79
CA ALA A 130 5.42 -2.62 -17.13
C ALA A 130 5.28 -3.96 -16.39
N PRO A 131 5.32 -5.10 -17.12
CA PRO A 131 5.38 -6.40 -16.48
C PRO A 131 6.58 -6.52 -15.55
N SER A 132 6.40 -7.28 -14.46
CA SER A 132 7.49 -7.56 -13.53
C SER A 132 8.61 -8.32 -14.24
N THR A 133 9.86 -7.93 -13.96
CA THR A 133 11.06 -8.69 -14.36
C THR A 133 11.40 -9.79 -13.35
N GLU A 134 10.73 -9.83 -12.20
CA GLU A 134 10.92 -10.89 -11.21
C GLU A 134 10.35 -12.21 -11.73
N PRO A 135 10.99 -13.36 -11.41
CA PRO A 135 10.46 -14.65 -11.81
C PRO A 135 9.10 -14.89 -11.14
N MET A 136 8.11 -15.30 -11.94
CA MET A 136 6.80 -15.69 -11.44
C MET A 136 6.92 -16.95 -10.60
N SER A 137 6.38 -16.90 -9.39
CA SER A 137 6.37 -18.06 -8.49
C SER A 137 5.22 -19.02 -8.80
N GLN A 138 4.08 -18.47 -9.23
CA GLN A 138 2.86 -19.21 -9.46
C GLN A 138 1.89 -18.43 -10.35
N SER A 139 1.11 -19.15 -11.19
CA SER A 139 -0.07 -18.61 -11.87
C SER A 139 -1.33 -19.15 -11.19
N LEU A 140 -2.29 -18.28 -10.94
CA LEU A 140 -3.54 -18.60 -10.26
C LEU A 140 -4.74 -18.06 -11.06
N THR A 141 -5.72 -18.91 -11.28
CA THR A 141 -7.03 -18.50 -11.82
C THR A 141 -8.10 -18.72 -10.75
N VAL A 142 -8.90 -17.67 -10.51
CA VAL A 142 -10.02 -17.68 -9.58
C VAL A 142 -11.29 -17.35 -10.37
N GLU A 143 -12.26 -18.25 -10.32
CA GLU A 143 -13.56 -18.06 -10.96
C GLU A 143 -14.56 -17.54 -9.92
N MET A 144 -15.31 -16.50 -10.27
CA MET A 144 -16.38 -15.89 -9.51
C MET A 144 -17.63 -15.74 -10.36
N GLU A 145 -18.80 -15.83 -9.76
CA GLU A 145 -20.05 -15.75 -10.50
C GLU A 145 -20.27 -14.34 -11.05
N SER A 146 -20.17 -13.33 -10.19
CA SER A 146 -20.24 -11.93 -10.59
C SER A 146 -19.34 -11.07 -9.72
N LEU A 147 -18.99 -9.87 -10.20
CA LEU A 147 -18.25 -8.88 -9.43
C LEU A 147 -19.08 -8.37 -8.24
N GLU A 148 -20.36 -8.11 -8.45
CA GLU A 148 -21.28 -7.62 -7.41
C GLU A 148 -21.41 -8.64 -6.28
N ASP A 149 -21.75 -9.89 -6.58
CA ASP A 149 -21.84 -10.95 -5.57
C ASP A 149 -20.50 -11.17 -4.84
N ALA A 150 -19.38 -11.14 -5.57
CA ALA A 150 -18.07 -11.34 -4.98
C ALA A 150 -17.71 -10.22 -3.97
N ILE A 151 -18.13 -8.99 -4.23
CA ILE A 151 -17.94 -7.85 -3.32
C ILE A 151 -18.88 -8.00 -2.11
N GLU A 152 -20.17 -8.27 -2.32
CA GLU A 152 -21.17 -8.41 -1.26
C GLU A 152 -20.86 -9.56 -0.31
N THR A 153 -20.40 -10.69 -0.85
CA THR A 153 -20.02 -11.88 -0.07
C THR A 153 -18.59 -11.83 0.45
N CYS A 154 -17.91 -10.70 0.30
CA CYS A 154 -16.51 -10.51 0.72
C CYS A 154 -15.52 -11.50 0.10
N GLN A 155 -15.82 -12.10 -1.05
CA GLN A 155 -14.90 -12.98 -1.79
C GLN A 155 -13.86 -12.19 -2.59
N PHE A 156 -14.17 -10.94 -2.94
CA PHE A 156 -13.29 -10.03 -3.65
C PHE A 156 -13.48 -8.59 -3.18
N GLN A 157 -12.40 -7.86 -3.07
CA GLN A 157 -12.44 -6.41 -2.86
C GLN A 157 -11.27 -5.74 -3.57
N LEU A 158 -11.51 -4.55 -4.11
CA LEU A 158 -10.53 -3.72 -4.80
C LEU A 158 -10.07 -2.58 -3.90
N GLY A 159 -8.76 -2.38 -3.82
CA GLY A 159 -8.11 -1.28 -3.11
C GLY A 159 -7.35 -0.35 -4.04
N ARG A 160 -6.75 0.72 -3.48
CA ARG A 160 -6.03 1.73 -4.24
C ARG A 160 -4.78 1.21 -4.97
N GLY A 161 -4.17 0.13 -4.48
CA GLY A 161 -2.95 -0.43 -5.03
C GLY A 161 -2.95 -1.96 -5.08
N GLY A 162 -4.09 -2.60 -4.85
CA GLY A 162 -4.16 -4.04 -4.83
C GLY A 162 -5.59 -4.56 -4.67
N CYS A 163 -5.71 -5.86 -4.55
CA CYS A 163 -6.98 -6.52 -4.27
C CYS A 163 -6.85 -7.55 -3.16
N CYS A 164 -7.96 -7.86 -2.52
CA CYS A 164 -8.13 -9.01 -1.65
C CYS A 164 -9.10 -9.98 -2.32
N PHE A 165 -8.80 -11.26 -2.30
CA PHE A 165 -9.67 -12.31 -2.82
C PHE A 165 -9.58 -13.57 -1.99
N MET A 166 -10.59 -14.42 -2.09
CA MET A 166 -10.61 -15.73 -1.46
C MET A 166 -9.76 -16.71 -2.28
N ALA A 167 -8.67 -17.20 -1.69
CA ALA A 167 -7.79 -18.19 -2.28
C ALA A 167 -8.01 -19.57 -1.66
N LYS A 168 -8.00 -20.62 -2.50
CA LYS A 168 -8.14 -22.01 -2.02
C LYS A 168 -6.83 -22.63 -1.53
N HIS A 169 -5.71 -21.95 -1.75
CA HIS A 169 -4.37 -22.47 -1.50
C HIS A 169 -3.50 -21.44 -0.79
N LEU A 170 -2.53 -21.92 -0.03
CA LEU A 170 -1.51 -21.07 0.57
C LEU A 170 -0.57 -20.54 -0.52
N LEU A 171 -0.37 -19.23 -0.52
CA LEU A 171 0.55 -18.53 -1.40
C LEU A 171 1.74 -18.03 -0.59
N ALA A 172 2.92 -18.05 -1.19
CA ALA A 172 4.12 -17.56 -0.51
C ALA A 172 4.10 -16.02 -0.44
N ILE A 173 4.27 -15.49 0.76
CA ILE A 173 4.34 -14.05 1.01
C ILE A 173 5.56 -13.45 0.28
N ASP A 174 5.42 -12.22 -0.19
CA ASP A 174 6.41 -11.43 -0.95
C ASP A 174 6.86 -12.07 -2.28
N LYS A 175 6.13 -13.06 -2.76
CA LYS A 175 6.35 -13.62 -4.10
C LYS A 175 5.44 -12.97 -5.12
N THR A 176 5.98 -12.82 -6.33
CA THR A 176 5.22 -12.32 -7.48
C THR A 176 4.43 -13.47 -8.10
N ILE A 177 3.13 -13.22 -8.32
CA ILE A 177 2.19 -14.17 -8.93
C ILE A 177 1.55 -13.57 -10.19
N ASP A 178 1.12 -14.44 -11.07
CA ASP A 178 0.23 -14.12 -12.20
C ASP A 178 -1.19 -14.52 -11.82
N LEU A 179 -2.07 -13.55 -11.63
CA LEU A 179 -3.42 -13.73 -11.11
C LEU A 179 -4.45 -13.37 -12.17
N SER A 180 -5.35 -14.30 -12.46
CA SER A 180 -6.54 -14.09 -13.27
C SER A 180 -7.78 -14.30 -12.42
N ILE A 181 -8.63 -13.28 -12.29
CA ILE A 181 -9.94 -13.38 -11.64
C ILE A 181 -11.00 -13.21 -12.70
N GLU A 182 -11.80 -14.24 -12.90
CA GLU A 182 -12.84 -14.31 -13.92
C GLU A 182 -14.22 -14.10 -13.30
N PHE A 183 -14.95 -13.10 -13.80
CA PHE A 183 -16.33 -12.80 -13.41
C PHE A 183 -17.25 -13.26 -14.53
N ALA A 184 -17.91 -14.41 -14.33
CA ALA A 184 -18.63 -15.10 -15.39
C ALA A 184 -19.83 -14.30 -15.95
N LYS A 185 -20.63 -13.66 -15.09
CA LYS A 185 -21.80 -12.88 -15.51
C LYS A 185 -21.43 -11.66 -16.37
N GLU A 186 -20.34 -10.96 -16.02
CA GLU A 186 -19.87 -9.79 -16.76
C GLU A 186 -18.98 -10.14 -17.95
N ALA A 187 -18.65 -11.43 -18.15
CA ALA A 187 -17.64 -11.90 -19.11
C ALA A 187 -16.34 -11.09 -19.02
N ARG A 188 -15.92 -10.77 -17.79
CA ARG A 188 -14.76 -9.92 -17.50
C ARG A 188 -13.71 -10.70 -16.73
N THR A 189 -12.46 -10.44 -17.07
CA THR A 189 -11.31 -11.02 -16.36
C THR A 189 -10.40 -9.90 -15.87
N LEU A 190 -10.05 -9.92 -14.58
CA LEU A 190 -8.99 -9.10 -14.01
C LEU A 190 -7.67 -9.88 -14.09
N ARG A 191 -6.73 -9.42 -14.93
CA ARG A 191 -5.39 -10.00 -15.08
C ARG A 191 -4.35 -9.10 -14.47
N VAL A 192 -3.63 -9.65 -13.51
CA VAL A 192 -2.69 -8.94 -12.66
C VAL A 192 -1.40 -9.72 -12.50
N GLN A 193 -0.25 -9.06 -12.67
CA GLN A 193 0.97 -9.52 -12.04
C GLN A 193 1.14 -8.73 -10.75
N GLY A 194 1.20 -9.42 -9.63
CA GLY A 194 1.19 -8.77 -8.32
C GLY A 194 2.00 -9.53 -7.29
N LYS A 195 2.31 -8.86 -6.20
CA LYS A 195 3.06 -9.43 -5.09
C LYS A 195 2.11 -9.76 -3.95
N VAL A 196 2.17 -11.00 -3.45
CA VAL A 196 1.40 -11.43 -2.28
C VAL A 196 1.93 -10.69 -1.05
N ARG A 197 1.08 -9.92 -0.39
CA ARG A 197 1.47 -9.11 0.77
C ARG A 197 1.03 -9.70 2.11
N TRP A 198 -0.06 -10.42 2.09
CA TRP A 198 -0.56 -11.11 3.27
C TRP A 198 -1.53 -12.22 2.86
N GLN A 199 -1.71 -13.17 3.75
CA GLN A 199 -2.73 -14.20 3.67
C GLN A 199 -3.30 -14.44 5.06
N SER A 200 -4.62 -14.68 5.17
CA SER A 200 -5.24 -15.01 6.45
C SER A 200 -4.80 -16.39 6.93
N MET A 201 -4.72 -16.56 8.25
CA MET A 201 -4.24 -17.81 8.88
C MET A 201 -5.11 -19.03 8.54
N ASP A 202 -6.39 -18.79 8.25
CA ASP A 202 -7.33 -19.84 7.79
C ASP A 202 -7.16 -20.17 6.30
N GLY A 203 -6.23 -19.49 5.59
CA GLY A 203 -6.00 -19.68 4.16
C GLY A 203 -7.14 -19.16 3.27
N GLY A 204 -8.14 -18.49 3.86
CA GLY A 204 -9.33 -18.05 3.12
C GLY A 204 -9.07 -16.82 2.26
N HIS A 205 -8.42 -15.79 2.78
CA HIS A 205 -8.23 -14.52 2.06
C HIS A 205 -6.77 -14.20 1.82
N THR A 206 -6.50 -13.65 0.64
CA THR A 206 -5.15 -13.25 0.21
C THR A 206 -5.19 -11.82 -0.31
N GLY A 207 -4.26 -11.00 0.17
CA GLY A 207 -4.02 -9.64 -0.32
C GLY A 207 -2.84 -9.57 -1.26
N VAL A 208 -3.07 -8.99 -2.44
CA VAL A 208 -2.08 -8.85 -3.52
C VAL A 208 -1.95 -7.38 -3.89
N SER A 209 -0.72 -6.84 -3.87
CA SER A 209 -0.44 -5.52 -4.44
C SER A 209 -0.22 -5.64 -5.94
N PHE A 210 -0.75 -4.68 -6.71
CA PHE A 210 -0.58 -4.66 -8.16
C PHE A 210 0.85 -4.24 -8.56
N GLY A 211 1.46 -4.99 -9.48
CA GLY A 211 2.69 -4.63 -10.15
C GLY A 211 2.43 -4.29 -11.62
N TYR A 212 1.67 -5.15 -12.31
CA TYR A 212 1.24 -4.91 -13.69
C TYR A 212 -0.23 -5.27 -13.85
N LEU A 213 -0.93 -4.49 -14.64
CA LEU A 213 -2.29 -4.75 -15.08
C LEU A 213 -2.33 -4.78 -16.60
N ASP A 214 -3.02 -5.76 -17.17
CA ASP A 214 -3.40 -5.74 -18.58
C ASP A 214 -4.09 -4.42 -18.92
N PRO A 215 -3.83 -3.76 -20.07
CA PRO A 215 -4.37 -2.43 -20.36
C PRO A 215 -5.88 -2.30 -20.19
N GLY A 216 -6.66 -3.28 -20.64
CA GLY A 216 -8.12 -3.27 -20.47
C GLY A 216 -8.55 -3.37 -18.99
N CYS A 217 -7.81 -4.12 -18.18
CA CYS A 217 -8.05 -4.24 -16.75
C CYS A 217 -7.63 -2.96 -16.01
N ARG A 218 -6.52 -2.35 -16.43
CA ARG A 218 -5.98 -1.15 -15.79
C ARG A 218 -6.96 0.01 -15.82
N ASP A 219 -7.53 0.34 -16.97
CA ASP A 219 -8.47 1.43 -17.12
C ASP A 219 -9.73 1.22 -16.27
N TRP A 220 -10.22 0.00 -16.23
CA TRP A 220 -11.34 -0.37 -15.36
C TRP A 220 -11.00 -0.23 -13.87
N VAL A 221 -9.84 -0.72 -13.43
CA VAL A 221 -9.39 -0.61 -12.04
C VAL A 221 -9.25 0.85 -11.63
N ILE A 222 -8.62 1.69 -12.47
CA ILE A 222 -8.47 3.12 -12.20
C ILE A 222 -9.83 3.81 -12.09
N ALA A 223 -10.78 3.48 -12.97
CA ALA A 223 -12.13 4.02 -12.92
C ALA A 223 -12.88 3.59 -11.64
N ALA A 224 -12.77 2.32 -11.26
CA ALA A 224 -13.39 1.79 -10.06
C ALA A 224 -12.83 2.43 -8.77
N ILE A 225 -11.52 2.62 -8.70
CA ILE A 225 -10.85 3.30 -7.58
C ILE A 225 -11.25 4.80 -7.53
N GLY A 226 -11.34 5.45 -8.69
CA GLY A 226 -11.69 6.87 -8.81
C GLY A 226 -13.14 7.18 -8.43
N ALA A 227 -14.05 6.24 -8.63
CA ALA A 227 -15.48 6.38 -8.30
C ALA A 227 -15.79 6.21 -6.80
N GLY A 228 -14.88 5.61 -6.04
CA GLY A 228 -15.07 5.28 -4.63
C GLY A 228 -14.08 5.97 -3.70
N SER A 229 -14.51 6.21 -2.46
CA SER A 229 -13.65 6.69 -1.37
C SER A 229 -12.84 5.55 -0.75
N CYS A 230 -12.23 4.67 -1.56
CA CYS A 230 -11.46 3.54 -1.06
C CYS A 230 -10.20 4.03 -0.34
N ARG A 231 -10.15 3.88 0.99
CA ARG A 231 -9.01 4.27 1.84
C ARG A 231 -7.92 3.19 1.85
N SER A 232 -8.31 1.93 1.76
CA SER A 232 -7.40 0.80 1.83
C SER A 232 -6.48 0.74 0.62
N PHE A 233 -5.19 0.46 0.83
CA PHE A 233 -4.27 0.16 -0.25
C PHE A 233 -4.53 -1.25 -0.79
N ILE A 234 -4.53 -2.25 0.10
CA ILE A 234 -5.06 -3.60 -0.15
C ILE A 234 -6.16 -3.81 0.89
N PRO A 235 -7.44 -3.99 0.49
CA PRO A 235 -8.53 -4.09 1.43
C PRO A 235 -8.46 -5.38 2.26
N GLN A 236 -9.06 -5.34 3.42
CA GLN A 236 -9.34 -6.52 4.21
C GLN A 236 -10.74 -7.02 3.84
N CYS A 237 -10.83 -8.19 3.25
CA CYS A 237 -12.12 -8.87 3.22
C CYS A 237 -12.47 -9.22 4.67
N ARG A 238 -13.44 -8.53 5.25
CA ARG A 238 -13.97 -8.90 6.56
C ARG A 238 -14.83 -10.14 6.33
N THR A 239 -14.59 -11.21 7.07
CA THR A 239 -15.54 -12.30 7.16
C THR A 239 -16.88 -11.69 7.58
N CYS A 240 -17.91 -11.89 6.78
CA CYS A 240 -19.28 -11.60 7.21
C CYS A 240 -19.52 -12.47 8.45
N SER A 241 -19.50 -11.83 9.63
CA SER A 241 -19.89 -12.45 10.89
C SER A 241 -21.41 -12.49 11.02
#